data_09c2913eff13a207b6d466cc29176335
#
_entry.id   09c2913eff13a207b6d466cc29176335
#
_cell.length_a   1.000
_cell.length_b   1.000
_cell.length_c   1.000
_cell.angle_alpha   90.00
_cell.angle_beta   90.00
_cell.angle_gamma   90.00
#
_symmetry.space_group_name_H-M   'P 1'
#
loop_
_entity.id
_entity.type
_entity.pdbx_description
1 polymer ?
#
loop_
_entity_poly.entity_id
_entity_poly.type
_entity_poly.pdbx_seq_one_letter_code
_entity_poly.pdbx_strand_id
1 'polypeptide(L)'
;MKKIVVIGAGHGGMQAAKVLAAGGFDVTVYEKSDIEHLSRDRWDTIETAVFEELDIPVPEGTFKDGCCAFVAPNSDKQLVLDLPEEKRDWTADRRVLAAQLANAAIDAGAKFIFEKTVESLIFDNTGVRGIVVDGDEIYADLVIDASGVFSPFRASLPDRFGITKQPDDNDVFFTWDAFMTSNPEADYPDYYGFLMHLKYKGEKCVAWCVEEFEDKCAAFIGKAGGMSKEEFDRLYAELKKDYPFMGDEILRGGEFQNIPIRYPLSKMVADGYVAVGDSAFMTIPLIGCGVANSLRAGQILGEKIVEAKDVSVDTLWKYQVEYYQKAGAPCCLIDCVKRFLLNADNEELKYLFESDIISNEELSNILNGRFSLISATKLIDKIKKAHKIKGLFGGLFKAALNGLNAMRIAVSIPKEYNPIKVRQWQAKLENAMK
;
A
#
# COMPACT_ATOMS: atom_id res chain seq x y z
N MET A 1 6.59 -33.51 1.88
CA MET A 1 5.77 -32.26 1.86
C MET A 1 6.73 -31.12 1.71
N LYS A 2 6.46 -30.16 0.82
CA LYS A 2 7.30 -28.96 0.68
C LYS A 2 7.15 -28.09 1.93
N LYS A 3 8.29 -27.62 2.47
CA LYS A 3 8.34 -26.77 3.65
C LYS A 3 8.41 -25.30 3.22
N ILE A 4 7.47 -24.48 3.67
CA ILE A 4 7.36 -23.07 3.36
C ILE A 4 7.48 -22.25 4.63
N VAL A 5 8.34 -21.27 4.63
CA VAL A 5 8.49 -20.30 5.70
C VAL A 5 7.95 -18.95 5.26
N VAL A 6 7.14 -18.32 6.10
CA VAL A 6 6.67 -16.95 5.92
C VAL A 6 7.33 -16.06 6.98
N ILE A 7 7.97 -14.98 6.56
CA ILE A 7 8.61 -14.01 7.44
C ILE A 7 7.68 -12.81 7.61
N GLY A 8 7.16 -12.63 8.81
CA GLY A 8 6.21 -11.58 9.16
C GLY A 8 4.75 -11.97 8.90
N ALA A 9 3.87 -11.65 9.83
CA ALA A 9 2.42 -11.81 9.72
C ALA A 9 1.76 -10.61 9.01
N GLY A 10 2.32 -10.17 7.88
CA GLY A 10 1.67 -9.19 7.00
C GLY A 10 0.45 -9.81 6.31
N HIS A 11 -0.56 -8.99 5.96
CA HIS A 11 -1.84 -9.45 5.40
C HIS A 11 -1.66 -10.41 4.21
N GLY A 12 -0.76 -10.09 3.27
CA GLY A 12 -0.48 -10.97 2.12
C GLY A 12 0.21 -12.27 2.51
N GLY A 13 1.11 -12.22 3.51
CA GLY A 13 1.78 -13.41 4.05
C GLY A 13 0.80 -14.36 4.74
N MET A 14 -0.10 -13.83 5.57
CA MET A 14 -1.13 -14.62 6.25
C MET A 14 -2.12 -15.25 5.27
N GLN A 15 -2.57 -14.50 4.26
CA GLN A 15 -3.46 -15.04 3.23
C GLN A 15 -2.78 -16.14 2.41
N ALA A 16 -1.50 -15.96 2.04
CA ALA A 16 -0.74 -17.01 1.38
C ALA A 16 -0.59 -18.24 2.27
N ALA A 17 -0.29 -18.06 3.57
CA ALA A 17 -0.16 -19.13 4.54
C ALA A 17 -1.46 -19.95 4.68
N LYS A 18 -2.62 -19.28 4.75
CA LYS A 18 -3.96 -19.92 4.77
C LYS A 18 -4.14 -20.84 3.55
N VAL A 19 -3.96 -20.28 2.35
CA VAL A 19 -4.18 -21.04 1.10
C VAL A 19 -3.22 -22.21 0.96
N LEU A 20 -1.94 -21.99 1.28
CA LEU A 20 -0.91 -23.02 1.18
C LEU A 20 -1.11 -24.15 2.18
N ALA A 21 -1.45 -23.84 3.44
CA ALA A 21 -1.73 -24.83 4.47
C ALA A 21 -2.96 -25.66 4.11
N ALA A 22 -4.06 -25.02 3.68
CA ALA A 22 -5.24 -25.72 3.16
C ALA A 22 -4.91 -26.60 1.94
N GLY A 23 -3.94 -26.19 1.11
CA GLY A 23 -3.44 -26.95 -0.03
C GLY A 23 -2.47 -28.11 0.35
N GLY A 24 -2.22 -28.33 1.64
CA GLY A 24 -1.42 -29.45 2.15
C GLY A 24 0.09 -29.22 2.16
N PHE A 25 0.55 -27.96 2.18
CA PHE A 25 1.96 -27.62 2.38
C PHE A 25 2.29 -27.51 3.89
N ASP A 26 3.55 -27.75 4.28
CA ASP A 26 4.04 -27.51 5.64
C ASP A 26 4.44 -26.03 5.77
N VAL A 27 3.53 -25.21 6.31
CA VAL A 27 3.71 -23.76 6.40
C VAL A 27 3.99 -23.34 7.83
N THR A 28 5.06 -22.57 8.02
CA THR A 28 5.37 -21.93 9.30
C THR A 28 5.57 -20.43 9.13
N VAL A 29 4.82 -19.64 9.88
CA VAL A 29 4.91 -18.17 9.93
C VAL A 29 5.71 -17.78 11.16
N TYR A 30 6.75 -16.96 10.97
CA TYR A 30 7.54 -16.36 12.05
C TYR A 30 7.17 -14.87 12.16
N GLU A 31 6.71 -14.47 13.33
CA GLU A 31 6.32 -13.08 13.60
C GLU A 31 6.99 -12.60 14.89
N LYS A 32 7.52 -11.37 14.84
CA LYS A 32 8.22 -10.73 15.97
C LYS A 32 7.29 -10.29 17.10
N SER A 33 6.02 -10.00 16.77
CA SER A 33 4.98 -9.60 17.72
C SER A 33 4.18 -10.81 18.20
N ASP A 34 3.40 -10.63 19.25
CA ASP A 34 2.33 -11.55 19.62
C ASP A 34 1.09 -11.33 18.73
N ILE A 35 0.05 -12.15 18.93
CA ILE A 35 -1.16 -12.11 18.12
C ILE A 35 -2.00 -10.84 18.36
N GLU A 36 -1.95 -10.26 19.55
CA GLU A 36 -2.74 -9.07 19.93
C GLU A 36 -2.12 -7.78 19.35
N HIS A 37 -0.81 -7.82 19.06
CA HIS A 37 -0.05 -6.69 18.51
C HIS A 37 0.30 -6.87 17.04
N LEU A 38 -0.42 -7.73 16.32
CA LEU A 38 -0.27 -7.84 14.87
C LEU A 38 -0.71 -6.56 14.16
N SER A 39 0.00 -6.20 13.09
CA SER A 39 -0.31 -5.03 12.26
C SER A 39 -0.15 -3.70 13.03
N ARG A 40 -0.65 -2.62 12.44
CA ARG A 40 -0.64 -1.26 13.01
C ARG A 40 -1.84 -1.05 13.89
N ASP A 41 -1.68 -0.26 14.94
CA ASP A 41 -2.78 0.10 15.84
C ASP A 41 -3.58 1.28 15.29
N ARG A 42 -4.37 1.01 14.25
CA ARG A 42 -5.21 2.01 13.56
C ARG A 42 -6.41 1.37 12.88
N TRP A 43 -7.37 2.20 12.55
CA TRP A 43 -8.41 1.84 11.58
C TRP A 43 -7.95 2.19 10.16
N ASP A 44 -8.41 1.40 9.19
CA ASP A 44 -8.04 1.62 7.79
C ASP A 44 -9.24 1.32 6.89
N THR A 45 -9.41 2.16 5.87
CA THR A 45 -10.45 1.92 4.87
C THR A 45 -9.95 0.88 3.87
N ILE A 46 -10.70 -0.20 3.72
CA ILE A 46 -10.35 -1.38 2.94
C ILE A 46 -11.43 -1.62 1.89
N GLU A 47 -11.03 -1.81 0.65
CA GLU A 47 -11.93 -2.11 -0.46
C GLU A 47 -12.87 -3.27 -0.11
N THR A 48 -14.18 -2.98 -0.09
CA THR A 48 -15.22 -3.93 0.32
C THR A 48 -15.20 -5.22 -0.51
N ALA A 49 -14.93 -5.12 -1.80
CA ALA A 49 -14.96 -6.27 -2.70
C ALA A 49 -13.94 -7.36 -2.32
N VAL A 50 -12.82 -7.03 -1.66
CA VAL A 50 -11.81 -8.04 -1.30
C VAL A 50 -12.31 -9.05 -0.28
N PHE A 51 -13.23 -8.66 0.60
CA PHE A 51 -13.82 -9.56 1.60
C PHE A 51 -14.68 -10.65 0.93
N GLU A 52 -15.48 -10.28 -0.05
CA GLU A 52 -16.30 -11.21 -0.82
C GLU A 52 -15.45 -12.06 -1.77
N GLU A 53 -14.52 -11.43 -2.50
CA GLU A 53 -13.63 -12.11 -3.46
C GLU A 53 -12.81 -13.24 -2.84
N LEU A 54 -12.39 -13.06 -1.57
CA LEU A 54 -11.47 -13.97 -0.89
C LEU A 54 -12.12 -14.79 0.23
N ASP A 55 -13.44 -14.72 0.36
CA ASP A 55 -14.21 -15.35 1.44
C ASP A 55 -13.62 -15.05 2.82
N ILE A 56 -13.40 -13.75 3.07
CA ILE A 56 -12.91 -13.24 4.35
C ILE A 56 -14.09 -12.60 5.08
N PRO A 57 -14.47 -13.09 6.26
CA PRO A 57 -15.51 -12.45 7.05
C PRO A 57 -15.13 -11.00 7.37
N VAL A 58 -16.10 -10.08 7.31
CA VAL A 58 -15.88 -8.69 7.72
C VAL A 58 -15.59 -8.66 9.22
N PRO A 59 -14.49 -8.00 9.67
CA PRO A 59 -14.15 -7.96 11.08
C PRO A 59 -15.23 -7.32 11.96
N GLU A 60 -15.33 -7.75 13.20
CA GLU A 60 -16.24 -7.15 14.17
C GLU A 60 -15.89 -5.66 14.41
N GLY A 61 -16.90 -4.83 14.61
CA GLY A 61 -16.75 -3.38 14.81
C GLY A 61 -16.48 -2.59 13.54
N THR A 62 -16.44 -3.23 12.37
CA THR A 62 -16.26 -2.57 11.07
C THR A 62 -17.48 -1.73 10.70
N PHE A 63 -17.28 -0.56 10.13
CA PHE A 63 -18.33 0.33 9.65
C PHE A 63 -17.99 0.88 8.27
N LYS A 64 -18.98 1.47 7.59
CA LYS A 64 -18.77 2.16 6.32
C LYS A 64 -18.61 3.65 6.58
N ASP A 65 -17.41 4.16 6.32
CA ASP A 65 -17.13 5.58 6.47
C ASP A 65 -17.93 6.40 5.44
N GLY A 66 -18.40 7.57 5.90
CA GLY A 66 -19.38 8.33 5.16
C GLY A 66 -18.83 9.14 4.02
N CYS A 67 -17.80 9.93 4.29
CA CYS A 67 -17.35 10.95 3.37
C CYS A 67 -15.90 11.34 3.66
N CYS A 68 -15.12 11.55 2.62
CA CYS A 68 -13.84 12.23 2.75
C CYS A 68 -13.76 13.39 1.77
N ALA A 69 -13.05 14.45 2.15
CA ALA A 69 -12.77 15.57 1.30
C ALA A 69 -11.27 15.82 1.19
N PHE A 70 -10.84 16.22 0.02
CA PHE A 70 -9.46 16.61 -0.23
C PHE A 70 -9.38 18.12 -0.41
N VAL A 71 -8.38 18.74 0.19
CA VAL A 71 -8.11 20.16 0.11
C VAL A 71 -6.70 20.41 -0.41
N ALA A 72 -6.60 21.24 -1.44
CA ALA A 72 -5.32 21.75 -1.93
C ALA A 72 -4.84 22.93 -1.10
N PRO A 73 -3.53 23.23 -1.08
CA PRO A 73 -3.00 24.41 -0.43
C PRO A 73 -3.68 25.69 -0.95
N ASN A 74 -4.00 26.62 -0.05
CA ASN A 74 -4.59 27.92 -0.37
C ASN A 74 -5.91 27.85 -1.18
N SER A 75 -6.62 26.73 -1.12
CA SER A 75 -7.92 26.56 -1.79
C SER A 75 -9.04 26.44 -0.75
N ASP A 76 -10.11 27.17 -0.98
CA ASP A 76 -11.35 27.02 -0.20
C ASP A 76 -12.24 25.91 -0.77
N LYS A 77 -11.88 25.36 -1.94
CA LYS A 77 -12.63 24.29 -2.59
C LYS A 77 -12.19 22.93 -2.08
N GLN A 78 -13.16 22.14 -1.66
CA GLN A 78 -13.00 20.75 -1.29
C GLN A 78 -13.42 19.85 -2.45
N LEU A 79 -12.63 18.81 -2.74
CA LEU A 79 -13.08 17.70 -3.58
C LEU A 79 -13.68 16.63 -2.66
N VAL A 80 -15.00 16.60 -2.61
CA VAL A 80 -15.76 15.75 -1.70
C VAL A 80 -16.05 14.41 -2.38
N LEU A 81 -15.66 13.32 -1.72
CA LEU A 81 -16.09 11.97 -2.06
C LEU A 81 -17.22 11.58 -1.11
N ASP A 82 -18.44 11.89 -1.51
CA ASP A 82 -19.66 11.42 -0.85
C ASP A 82 -20.26 10.33 -1.73
N LEU A 83 -19.95 9.10 -1.39
CA LEU A 83 -20.47 7.94 -2.11
C LEU A 83 -21.75 7.41 -1.43
N PRO A 84 -22.71 6.91 -2.20
CA PRO A 84 -23.83 6.16 -1.64
C PRO A 84 -23.33 5.00 -0.76
N GLU A 85 -24.02 4.69 0.32
CA GLU A 85 -23.56 3.72 1.33
C GLU A 85 -23.15 2.36 0.73
N GLU A 86 -23.87 1.91 -0.29
CA GLU A 86 -23.59 0.65 -0.98
C GLU A 86 -22.27 0.66 -1.77
N LYS A 87 -21.68 1.84 -2.03
CA LYS A 87 -20.41 2.03 -2.73
C LYS A 87 -19.26 2.43 -1.81
N ARG A 88 -19.55 2.60 -0.52
CA ARG A 88 -18.51 2.93 0.47
C ARG A 88 -17.73 1.70 0.84
N ASP A 89 -16.45 1.90 1.08
CA ASP A 89 -15.57 0.85 1.56
C ASP A 89 -15.70 0.64 3.08
N TRP A 90 -15.22 -0.51 3.56
CA TRP A 90 -15.23 -0.85 4.97
C TRP A 90 -14.06 -0.19 5.71
N THR A 91 -14.35 0.48 6.81
CA THR A 91 -13.33 0.93 7.77
C THR A 91 -13.25 -0.07 8.92
N ALA A 92 -12.11 -0.74 9.02
CA ALA A 92 -11.88 -1.84 9.96
C ALA A 92 -10.65 -1.57 10.84
N ASP A 93 -10.71 -2.05 12.07
CA ASP A 93 -9.54 -2.11 12.94
C ASP A 93 -8.53 -3.11 12.36
N ARG A 94 -7.32 -2.63 12.08
CA ARG A 94 -6.27 -3.46 11.45
C ARG A 94 -5.77 -4.58 12.35
N ARG A 95 -5.77 -4.40 13.67
CA ARG A 95 -5.38 -5.46 14.61
C ARG A 95 -6.42 -6.57 14.64
N VAL A 96 -7.71 -6.22 14.68
CA VAL A 96 -8.80 -7.19 14.60
C VAL A 96 -8.75 -7.99 13.31
N LEU A 97 -8.59 -7.32 12.16
CA LEU A 97 -8.43 -8.00 10.88
C LEU A 97 -7.19 -8.90 10.85
N ALA A 98 -6.05 -8.43 11.36
CA ALA A 98 -4.82 -9.20 11.34
C ALA A 98 -4.93 -10.47 12.21
N ALA A 99 -5.50 -10.35 13.41
CA ALA A 99 -5.74 -11.50 14.29
C ALA A 99 -6.71 -12.51 13.64
N GLN A 100 -7.77 -12.03 12.98
CA GLN A 100 -8.71 -12.86 12.23
C GLN A 100 -8.01 -13.63 11.09
N LEU A 101 -7.14 -12.97 10.32
CA LEU A 101 -6.38 -13.61 9.24
C LEU A 101 -5.38 -14.63 9.77
N ALA A 102 -4.69 -14.33 10.87
CA ALA A 102 -3.80 -15.27 11.53
C ALA A 102 -4.55 -16.52 12.00
N ASN A 103 -5.67 -16.34 12.70
CA ASN A 103 -6.51 -17.46 13.14
C ASN A 103 -7.01 -18.30 11.97
N ALA A 104 -7.48 -17.67 10.89
CA ALA A 104 -7.92 -18.40 9.68
C ALA A 104 -6.78 -19.21 9.04
N ALA A 105 -5.53 -18.73 9.08
CA ALA A 105 -4.39 -19.47 8.59
C ALA A 105 -4.01 -20.64 9.55
N ILE A 106 -4.12 -20.44 10.87
CA ILE A 106 -3.92 -21.49 11.88
C ILE A 106 -4.95 -22.60 11.71
N ASP A 107 -6.23 -22.24 11.56
CA ASP A 107 -7.33 -23.19 11.35
C ASP A 107 -7.15 -24.00 10.05
N ALA A 108 -6.54 -23.39 9.04
CA ALA A 108 -6.16 -24.07 7.80
C ALA A 108 -4.94 -24.99 7.94
N GLY A 109 -4.25 -25.00 9.10
CA GLY A 109 -3.12 -25.85 9.40
C GLY A 109 -1.74 -25.21 9.35
N ALA A 110 -1.64 -23.88 9.15
CA ALA A 110 -0.38 -23.17 9.26
C ALA A 110 0.08 -23.08 10.73
N LYS A 111 1.40 -23.21 10.95
CA LYS A 111 2.01 -23.02 12.27
C LYS A 111 2.44 -21.55 12.42
N PHE A 112 2.12 -20.93 13.54
CA PHE A 112 2.61 -19.59 13.88
C PHE A 112 3.58 -19.68 15.05
N ILE A 113 4.71 -19.01 14.91
CA ILE A 113 5.74 -18.85 15.95
C ILE A 113 5.86 -17.35 16.20
N PHE A 114 5.13 -16.88 17.21
CA PHE A 114 5.11 -15.51 17.66
C PHE A 114 6.33 -15.16 18.50
N GLU A 115 6.58 -13.87 18.68
CA GLU A 115 7.67 -13.31 19.48
C GLU A 115 9.07 -13.83 19.04
N LYS A 116 9.18 -14.15 17.73
CA LYS A 116 10.43 -14.59 17.11
C LYS A 116 10.83 -13.73 15.94
N THR A 117 12.00 -13.12 16.07
CA THR A 117 12.58 -12.30 15.00
C THR A 117 13.46 -13.16 14.11
N VAL A 118 13.15 -13.18 12.81
CA VAL A 118 14.05 -13.77 11.82
C VAL A 118 15.27 -12.87 11.67
N GLU A 119 16.47 -13.43 11.77
CA GLU A 119 17.73 -12.69 11.76
C GLU A 119 18.28 -12.51 10.34
N SER A 120 18.25 -13.56 9.54
CA SER A 120 18.80 -13.54 8.17
C SER A 120 18.24 -14.65 7.29
N LEU A 121 18.56 -14.56 5.99
CA LEU A 121 18.30 -15.62 5.02
C LEU A 121 19.52 -16.55 4.90
N ILE A 122 19.27 -17.83 4.64
CA ILE A 122 20.27 -18.83 4.24
C ILE A 122 20.32 -18.90 2.72
N PHE A 123 21.50 -18.80 2.15
CA PHE A 123 21.72 -18.81 0.70
C PHE A 123 22.64 -19.97 0.28
N ASP A 124 22.40 -20.48 -0.93
CA ASP A 124 23.39 -21.21 -1.68
C ASP A 124 23.74 -20.48 -3.00
N ASN A 125 24.48 -21.16 -3.88
CA ASN A 125 24.86 -20.58 -5.18
C ASN A 125 23.67 -20.39 -6.12
N THR A 126 22.52 -21.00 -5.86
CA THR A 126 21.34 -21.00 -6.74
C THR A 126 20.21 -20.11 -6.19
N GLY A 127 19.96 -20.12 -4.88
CA GLY A 127 18.81 -19.40 -4.33
C GLY A 127 18.82 -19.25 -2.81
N VAL A 128 17.64 -18.91 -2.27
CA VAL A 128 17.35 -18.89 -0.84
C VAL A 128 16.98 -20.32 -0.41
N ARG A 129 17.48 -20.76 0.76
CA ARG A 129 17.29 -22.13 1.27
C ARG A 129 16.71 -22.18 2.68
N GLY A 130 16.45 -21.04 3.29
CA GLY A 130 15.90 -20.98 4.64
C GLY A 130 16.16 -19.65 5.32
N ILE A 131 16.02 -19.68 6.63
CA ILE A 131 16.16 -18.53 7.53
C ILE A 131 16.99 -18.92 8.74
N VAL A 132 17.50 -17.90 9.47
CA VAL A 132 18.10 -18.05 10.79
C VAL A 132 17.18 -17.40 11.81
N VAL A 133 16.89 -18.12 12.90
CA VAL A 133 16.08 -17.64 14.05
C VAL A 133 16.73 -18.12 15.33
N ASP A 134 17.00 -17.22 16.28
CA ASP A 134 17.68 -17.51 17.54
C ASP A 134 19.06 -18.23 17.34
N GLY A 135 19.74 -17.94 16.24
CA GLY A 135 20.98 -18.57 15.85
C GLY A 135 20.84 -19.96 15.20
N ASP A 136 19.63 -20.52 15.13
CA ASP A 136 19.35 -21.80 14.51
C ASP A 136 19.03 -21.67 13.01
N GLU A 137 19.62 -22.54 12.19
CA GLU A 137 19.33 -22.63 10.76
C GLU A 137 18.06 -23.44 10.51
N ILE A 138 17.07 -22.82 9.86
CA ILE A 138 15.80 -23.43 9.48
C ILE A 138 15.70 -23.48 7.97
N TYR A 139 15.93 -24.67 7.41
CA TYR A 139 15.85 -24.91 5.98
C TYR A 139 14.40 -25.02 5.49
N ALA A 140 14.14 -24.43 4.31
CA ALA A 140 12.85 -24.42 3.65
C ALA A 140 13.00 -24.50 2.11
N ASP A 141 11.98 -25.02 1.44
CA ASP A 141 11.88 -25.05 -0.02
C ASP A 141 11.52 -23.66 -0.58
N LEU A 142 10.82 -22.84 0.21
CA LEU A 142 10.43 -21.48 -0.14
C LEU A 142 10.37 -20.59 1.10
N VAL A 143 10.88 -19.37 0.96
CA VAL A 143 10.73 -18.27 1.92
C VAL A 143 9.85 -17.18 1.30
N ILE A 144 8.73 -16.87 1.97
CA ILE A 144 7.81 -15.78 1.63
C ILE A 144 8.14 -14.59 2.53
N ASP A 145 8.61 -13.49 1.93
CA ASP A 145 8.93 -12.26 2.65
C ASP A 145 7.71 -11.34 2.72
N ALA A 146 7.09 -11.26 3.88
CA ALA A 146 5.99 -10.36 4.24
C ALA A 146 6.40 -9.36 5.34
N SER A 147 7.70 -9.04 5.45
CA SER A 147 8.27 -8.26 6.55
C SER A 147 8.17 -6.74 6.41
N GLY A 148 7.56 -6.24 5.33
CA GLY A 148 7.27 -4.82 5.15
C GLY A 148 8.23 -4.07 4.23
N VAL A 149 8.02 -2.74 4.11
CA VAL A 149 8.63 -1.89 3.09
C VAL A 149 10.16 -1.88 3.11
N PHE A 150 10.77 -1.83 4.28
CA PHE A 150 12.22 -1.85 4.47
C PHE A 150 12.76 -3.25 4.80
N SER A 151 12.20 -4.30 4.19
CA SER A 151 12.62 -5.68 4.41
C SER A 151 14.14 -5.83 4.42
N PRO A 152 14.75 -6.24 5.54
CA PRO A 152 16.19 -6.52 5.60
C PRO A 152 16.53 -7.76 4.77
N PHE A 153 15.58 -8.66 4.58
CA PHE A 153 15.74 -9.90 3.80
C PHE A 153 15.86 -9.58 2.33
N ARG A 154 14.97 -8.74 1.78
CA ARG A 154 15.09 -8.24 0.40
C ARG A 154 16.39 -7.45 0.21
N ALA A 155 16.79 -6.64 1.17
CA ALA A 155 18.04 -5.87 1.13
C ALA A 155 19.30 -6.76 1.08
N SER A 156 19.26 -7.93 1.74
CA SER A 156 20.37 -8.88 1.78
C SER A 156 20.50 -9.75 0.53
N LEU A 157 19.50 -9.74 -0.36
CA LEU A 157 19.51 -10.58 -1.57
C LEU A 157 20.72 -10.27 -2.45
N PRO A 158 21.41 -11.29 -2.99
CA PRO A 158 22.47 -11.09 -3.96
C PRO A 158 22.01 -10.34 -5.22
N ASP A 159 22.83 -9.46 -5.76
CA ASP A 159 22.51 -8.63 -6.95
C ASP A 159 22.12 -9.47 -8.18
N ARG A 160 22.63 -10.70 -8.27
CA ARG A 160 22.26 -11.64 -9.36
C ARG A 160 20.76 -11.93 -9.43
N PHE A 161 20.01 -11.77 -8.33
CA PHE A 161 18.56 -11.98 -8.32
C PHE A 161 17.81 -10.84 -9.02
N GLY A 162 18.41 -9.66 -9.16
CA GLY A 162 17.80 -8.53 -9.86
C GLY A 162 16.53 -8.01 -9.19
N ILE A 163 16.42 -8.13 -7.88
CA ILE A 163 15.33 -7.61 -7.06
C ILE A 163 15.79 -6.29 -6.44
N THR A 164 14.98 -5.22 -6.53
CA THR A 164 15.28 -3.93 -5.90
C THR A 164 15.38 -4.08 -4.39
N LYS A 165 16.52 -3.70 -3.81
CA LYS A 165 16.84 -3.91 -2.40
C LYS A 165 16.06 -2.99 -1.47
N GLN A 166 16.08 -1.68 -1.76
CA GLN A 166 15.44 -0.65 -0.96
C GLN A 166 14.65 0.32 -1.85
N PRO A 167 13.57 0.92 -1.37
CA PRO A 167 12.92 2.04 -2.04
C PRO A 167 13.76 3.30 -1.91
N ASP A 168 13.57 4.28 -2.80
CA ASP A 168 14.01 5.64 -2.57
C ASP A 168 13.12 6.30 -1.50
N ASP A 169 13.66 7.25 -0.72
CA ASP A 169 12.90 7.93 0.34
C ASP A 169 11.62 8.59 -0.20
N ASN A 170 11.66 9.18 -1.41
CA ASN A 170 10.48 9.76 -2.06
C ASN A 170 9.41 8.72 -2.50
N ASP A 171 9.74 7.45 -2.43
CA ASP A 171 8.85 6.31 -2.70
C ASP A 171 8.23 5.75 -1.43
N VAL A 172 8.46 6.41 -0.28
CA VAL A 172 7.94 6.03 1.04
C VAL A 172 7.26 7.22 1.70
N PHE A 173 6.08 7.00 2.24
CA PHE A 173 5.42 7.87 3.19
C PHE A 173 5.87 7.50 4.60
N PHE A 174 6.55 8.42 5.26
CA PHE A 174 6.86 8.35 6.68
C PHE A 174 5.66 8.93 7.41
N THR A 175 4.96 8.10 8.17
CA THR A 175 3.67 8.46 8.75
C THR A 175 3.69 8.35 10.27
N TRP A 176 2.89 9.17 10.89
CA TRP A 176 2.48 9.06 12.27
C TRP A 176 0.97 9.15 12.31
N ASP A 177 0.31 8.30 13.10
CA ASP A 177 -1.12 8.33 13.35
C ASP A 177 -1.43 7.92 14.78
N ALA A 178 -2.44 8.55 15.37
CA ALA A 178 -2.87 8.28 16.73
C ALA A 178 -4.36 8.54 16.91
N PHE A 179 -4.97 7.77 17.81
CA PHE A 179 -6.22 8.12 18.45
C PHE A 179 -5.89 8.93 19.71
N MET A 180 -6.52 10.07 19.85
CA MET A 180 -6.25 11.02 20.92
C MET A 180 -7.55 11.41 21.63
N THR A 181 -7.42 11.95 22.82
CA THR A 181 -8.53 12.64 23.46
C THR A 181 -9.00 13.81 22.61
N SER A 182 -10.29 14.13 22.66
CA SER A 182 -10.86 15.32 22.03
C SER A 182 -11.26 16.33 23.10
N ASN A 183 -11.15 17.63 22.79
CA ASN A 183 -11.66 18.70 23.63
C ASN A 183 -13.07 19.10 23.16
N PRO A 184 -14.14 18.68 23.85
CA PRO A 184 -15.51 18.92 23.40
C PRO A 184 -15.94 20.40 23.49
N GLU A 185 -15.17 21.25 24.19
CA GLU A 185 -15.43 22.68 24.32
C GLU A 185 -14.79 23.52 23.19
N ALA A 186 -13.96 22.89 22.36
CA ALA A 186 -13.30 23.60 21.26
C ALA A 186 -14.21 23.69 20.03
N ASP A 187 -14.00 24.75 19.23
CA ASP A 187 -14.69 24.90 17.96
C ASP A 187 -14.25 23.81 16.98
N TYR A 188 -15.21 23.13 16.41
CA TYR A 188 -14.99 22.21 15.29
C TYR A 188 -15.06 22.98 13.97
N PRO A 189 -14.17 22.70 13.03
CA PRO A 189 -14.29 23.24 11.70
C PRO A 189 -15.63 22.85 11.09
N ASP A 190 -16.28 23.81 10.42
CA ASP A 190 -17.57 23.59 9.75
C ASP A 190 -17.35 22.82 8.41
N TYR A 191 -16.91 21.57 8.50
CA TYR A 191 -16.72 20.72 7.33
C TYR A 191 -17.36 19.34 7.54
N TYR A 192 -17.68 18.72 6.43
CA TYR A 192 -18.39 17.47 6.40
C TYR A 192 -17.40 16.30 6.31
N GLY A 193 -17.33 15.50 7.36
CA GLY A 193 -16.56 14.25 7.38
C GLY A 193 -15.04 14.45 7.50
N PHE A 194 -14.30 13.56 6.90
CA PHE A 194 -12.84 13.44 6.96
C PHE A 194 -12.16 14.37 5.96
N LEU A 195 -11.42 15.35 6.44
CA LEU A 195 -10.77 16.38 5.63
C LEU A 195 -9.27 16.15 5.49
N MET A 196 -8.84 15.74 4.29
CA MET A 196 -7.45 15.43 3.98
C MET A 196 -6.75 16.63 3.31
N HIS A 197 -5.81 17.25 4.01
CA HIS A 197 -5.00 18.34 3.48
C HIS A 197 -3.83 17.80 2.65
N LEU A 198 -3.82 18.12 1.36
CA LEU A 198 -2.70 17.80 0.47
C LEU A 198 -1.64 18.89 0.54
N LYS A 199 -0.38 18.51 0.46
CA LYS A 199 0.78 19.41 0.62
C LYS A 199 0.63 20.31 1.86
N TYR A 200 0.28 19.70 2.98
CA TYR A 200 0.04 20.37 4.24
C TYR A 200 1.21 21.30 4.60
N LYS A 201 0.89 22.55 4.89
CA LYS A 201 1.86 23.66 5.15
C LYS A 201 2.96 23.79 4.08
N GLY A 202 2.63 23.45 2.81
CA GLY A 202 3.54 23.59 1.66
C GLY A 202 4.54 22.46 1.47
N GLU A 203 4.49 21.43 2.32
CA GLU A 203 5.38 20.27 2.25
C GLU A 203 4.77 19.11 1.46
N LYS A 204 5.58 18.11 1.06
CA LYS A 204 5.10 16.85 0.46
C LYS A 204 4.41 15.99 1.53
N CYS A 205 3.47 16.58 2.22
CA CYS A 205 2.81 16.06 3.42
C CYS A 205 1.31 15.98 3.20
N VAL A 206 0.70 14.95 3.78
CA VAL A 206 -0.75 14.83 3.95
C VAL A 206 -1.03 14.84 5.44
N ALA A 207 -2.00 15.63 5.88
CA ALA A 207 -2.38 15.68 7.28
C ALA A 207 -3.89 15.81 7.42
N TRP A 208 -4.43 15.28 8.51
CA TRP A 208 -5.83 15.38 8.87
C TRP A 208 -6.01 15.10 10.36
N CYS A 209 -7.11 15.61 10.90
CA CYS A 209 -7.64 15.21 12.18
C CYS A 209 -9.16 15.14 12.06
N VAL A 210 -9.77 14.08 12.52
CA VAL A 210 -11.20 13.84 12.46
C VAL A 210 -11.72 13.47 13.83
N GLU A 211 -12.91 13.95 14.17
CA GLU A 211 -13.61 13.51 15.37
C GLU A 211 -14.07 12.06 15.17
N GLU A 212 -13.78 11.23 16.16
CA GLU A 212 -14.27 9.87 16.27
C GLU A 212 -15.38 9.83 17.34
N PHE A 213 -15.78 8.65 17.75
CA PHE A 213 -16.82 8.49 18.76
C PHE A 213 -16.32 8.83 20.18
N GLU A 214 -17.21 9.36 21.05
CA GLU A 214 -17.01 9.48 22.50
C GLU A 214 -15.78 10.30 22.93
N ASP A 215 -15.73 11.57 22.58
CA ASP A 215 -14.68 12.51 22.98
C ASP A 215 -13.27 12.08 22.54
N LYS A 216 -13.17 11.45 21.37
CA LYS A 216 -11.92 11.01 20.73
C LYS A 216 -11.78 11.59 19.35
N CYS A 217 -10.54 11.80 18.94
CA CYS A 217 -10.20 12.14 17.57
C CYS A 217 -9.09 11.24 17.04
N ALA A 218 -9.06 11.07 15.73
CA ALA A 218 -7.96 10.41 15.03
C ALA A 218 -7.16 11.47 14.26
N ALA A 219 -5.84 11.47 14.44
CA ALA A 219 -4.93 12.40 13.80
C ALA A 219 -3.88 11.67 12.97
N PHE A 220 -3.50 12.25 11.86
CA PHE A 220 -2.52 11.69 10.94
C PHE A 220 -1.61 12.76 10.36
N ILE A 221 -0.33 12.46 10.26
CA ILE A 221 0.67 13.21 9.52
C ILE A 221 1.50 12.23 8.71
N GLY A 222 1.55 12.41 7.39
CA GLY A 222 2.37 11.59 6.50
C GLY A 222 3.16 12.46 5.53
N LYS A 223 4.47 12.18 5.38
CA LYS A 223 5.38 12.95 4.52
C LYS A 223 6.19 12.03 3.61
N ALA A 224 6.29 12.36 2.33
CA ALA A 224 7.16 11.69 1.39
C ALA A 224 8.58 12.26 1.47
N GLY A 225 9.60 11.41 1.38
CA GLY A 225 11.00 11.83 1.37
C GLY A 225 11.65 11.95 2.74
N GLY A 226 11.09 11.29 3.75
CA GLY A 226 11.59 11.37 5.12
C GLY A 226 10.88 12.41 5.97
N MET A 227 10.92 12.22 7.29
CA MET A 227 10.37 13.15 8.28
C MET A 227 11.28 13.15 9.50
N SER A 228 12.00 14.26 9.73
CA SER A 228 12.80 14.42 10.95
C SER A 228 11.89 14.70 12.15
N LYS A 229 12.44 14.54 13.37
CA LYS A 229 11.69 14.87 14.59
C LYS A 229 11.26 16.33 14.61
N GLU A 230 12.13 17.25 14.24
CA GLU A 230 11.87 18.69 14.21
C GLU A 230 10.77 19.04 13.20
N GLU A 231 10.77 18.39 12.05
CA GLU A 231 9.71 18.55 11.04
C GLU A 231 8.37 18.03 11.56
N PHE A 232 8.38 16.85 12.20
CA PHE A 232 7.20 16.29 12.83
C PHE A 232 6.65 17.22 13.91
N ASP A 233 7.47 17.66 14.87
CA ASP A 233 7.06 18.53 15.97
C ASP A 233 6.43 19.82 15.45
N ARG A 234 6.99 20.40 14.39
CA ARG A 234 6.45 21.58 13.72
C ARG A 234 5.08 21.30 13.07
N LEU A 235 4.99 20.23 12.28
CA LEU A 235 3.74 19.85 11.59
C LEU A 235 2.63 19.49 12.59
N TYR A 236 2.99 18.80 13.66
CA TYR A 236 2.08 18.44 14.74
C TYR A 236 1.54 19.68 15.46
N ALA A 237 2.41 20.65 15.78
CA ALA A 237 2.01 21.91 16.39
C ALA A 237 1.08 22.73 15.47
N GLU A 238 1.32 22.71 14.14
CA GLU A 238 0.42 23.35 13.19
C GLU A 238 -0.92 22.59 13.08
N LEU A 239 -0.91 21.25 13.13
CA LEU A 239 -2.14 20.46 13.08
C LEU A 239 -3.02 20.76 14.31
N LYS A 240 -2.43 20.87 15.51
CA LYS A 240 -3.17 21.29 16.72
C LYS A 240 -3.78 22.69 16.65
N LYS A 241 -3.14 23.61 15.91
CA LYS A 241 -3.73 24.95 15.69
C LYS A 241 -4.90 24.89 14.70
N ASP A 242 -4.77 24.09 13.64
CA ASP A 242 -5.82 23.94 12.64
C ASP A 242 -7.02 23.14 13.17
N TYR A 243 -6.79 22.28 14.17
CA TYR A 243 -7.78 21.41 14.82
C TYR A 243 -7.76 21.58 16.35
N PRO A 244 -8.36 22.69 16.88
CA PRO A 244 -8.32 23.01 18.32
C PRO A 244 -8.94 21.94 19.22
N PHE A 245 -9.82 21.10 18.68
CA PHE A 245 -10.43 20.00 19.40
C PHE A 245 -9.47 18.81 19.66
N MET A 246 -8.36 18.74 18.95
CA MET A 246 -7.36 17.69 19.12
C MET A 246 -6.73 17.79 20.52
N GLY A 247 -6.95 16.80 21.38
CA GLY A 247 -6.45 16.75 22.75
C GLY A 247 -4.95 16.47 22.84
N ASP A 248 -4.44 16.25 24.04
CA ASP A 248 -3.00 16.06 24.29
C ASP A 248 -2.62 14.60 24.56
N GLU A 249 -3.57 13.78 25.01
CA GLU A 249 -3.32 12.40 25.41
C GLU A 249 -3.52 11.46 24.23
N ILE A 250 -2.50 10.63 23.96
CA ILE A 250 -2.58 9.53 22.98
C ILE A 250 -3.24 8.34 23.68
N LEU A 251 -4.36 7.89 23.14
CA LEU A 251 -5.13 6.74 23.65
C LEU A 251 -4.71 5.42 22.98
N ARG A 252 -4.37 5.47 21.69
CA ARG A 252 -3.90 4.32 20.88
C ARG A 252 -3.00 4.82 19.74
N GLY A 253 -2.14 3.95 19.21
CA GLY A 253 -1.22 4.31 18.13
C GLY A 253 -0.12 5.25 18.60
N GLY A 254 0.19 6.29 17.83
CA GLY A 254 1.25 7.25 18.13
C GLY A 254 2.63 6.79 17.69
N GLU A 255 2.71 5.71 16.94
CA GLU A 255 3.96 5.16 16.42
C GLU A 255 4.25 5.69 15.01
N PHE A 256 5.53 5.86 14.71
CA PHE A 256 5.97 6.14 13.35
C PHE A 256 5.95 4.88 12.50
N GLN A 257 5.40 5.01 11.31
CA GLN A 257 5.21 3.93 10.36
C GLN A 257 5.71 4.32 8.96
N ASN A 258 5.93 3.32 8.12
CA ASN A 258 6.38 3.52 6.75
C ASN A 258 5.43 2.82 5.78
N ILE A 259 5.00 3.55 4.76
CA ILE A 259 4.07 3.07 3.73
C ILE A 259 4.74 3.21 2.38
N PRO A 260 4.90 2.15 1.58
CA PRO A 260 5.41 2.31 0.23
C PRO A 260 4.38 3.03 -0.63
N ILE A 261 4.83 4.04 -1.39
CA ILE A 261 4.00 4.83 -2.30
C ILE A 261 4.57 4.82 -3.71
N ARG A 262 4.91 3.64 -4.20
CA ARG A 262 5.47 3.43 -5.53
C ARG A 262 4.83 2.23 -6.22
N TYR A 263 5.08 2.09 -7.52
CA TYR A 263 4.70 0.88 -8.26
C TYR A 263 5.36 -0.37 -7.67
N PRO A 264 4.74 -1.55 -7.82
CA PRO A 264 5.27 -2.81 -7.27
C PRO A 264 6.67 -3.14 -7.82
N LEU A 265 7.41 -3.96 -7.09
CA LEU A 265 8.70 -4.47 -7.54
C LEU A 265 8.61 -5.00 -8.98
N SER A 266 9.48 -4.56 -9.87
CA SER A 266 9.60 -5.09 -11.24
C SER A 266 9.99 -6.57 -11.26
N LYS A 267 10.59 -7.07 -10.17
CA LYS A 267 10.83 -8.48 -9.92
C LYS A 267 10.63 -8.78 -8.43
N MET A 268 9.74 -9.72 -8.13
CA MET A 268 9.34 -10.11 -6.77
C MET A 268 9.83 -11.49 -6.38
N VAL A 269 10.33 -12.28 -7.34
CA VAL A 269 10.59 -13.70 -7.17
C VAL A 269 12.02 -14.07 -7.54
N ALA A 270 12.57 -15.03 -6.82
CA ALA A 270 13.83 -15.70 -7.12
C ALA A 270 13.71 -17.18 -6.72
N ASP A 271 14.74 -17.98 -7.00
CA ASP A 271 14.75 -19.36 -6.54
C ASP A 271 14.72 -19.41 -5.00
N GLY A 272 13.69 -20.07 -4.46
CA GLY A 272 13.45 -20.19 -3.02
C GLY A 272 12.99 -18.91 -2.32
N TYR A 273 12.64 -17.83 -3.04
CA TYR A 273 12.23 -16.56 -2.44
C TYR A 273 11.09 -15.88 -3.22
N VAL A 274 10.15 -15.30 -2.47
CA VAL A 274 9.11 -14.41 -3.01
C VAL A 274 8.76 -13.31 -2.00
N ALA A 275 8.65 -12.07 -2.47
CA ALA A 275 8.13 -10.93 -1.70
C ALA A 275 6.63 -10.76 -1.92
N VAL A 276 5.88 -10.40 -0.86
CA VAL A 276 4.44 -10.14 -0.89
C VAL A 276 4.07 -8.97 0.03
N GLY A 277 3.03 -8.23 -0.30
CA GLY A 277 2.60 -7.07 0.47
C GLY A 277 3.56 -5.89 0.37
N ASP A 278 3.78 -5.18 1.46
CA ASP A 278 4.65 -3.99 1.48
C ASP A 278 6.11 -4.31 1.15
N SER A 279 6.58 -5.55 1.39
CA SER A 279 7.91 -5.98 0.95
C SER A 279 8.05 -6.06 -0.56
N ALA A 280 6.92 -6.14 -1.29
CA ALA A 280 6.85 -6.06 -2.75
C ALA A 280 6.26 -4.74 -3.25
N PHE A 281 6.06 -3.75 -2.38
CA PHE A 281 5.46 -2.44 -2.68
C PHE A 281 4.05 -2.53 -3.27
N MET A 282 3.18 -3.35 -2.68
CA MET A 282 1.83 -3.64 -3.18
C MET A 282 0.77 -2.68 -2.66
N THR A 283 1.08 -1.42 -2.55
CA THR A 283 0.12 -0.36 -2.20
C THR A 283 -0.37 0.38 -3.45
N ILE A 284 -1.47 1.08 -3.34
CA ILE A 284 -1.88 2.05 -4.36
C ILE A 284 -1.02 3.31 -4.14
N PRO A 285 -0.15 3.70 -5.08
CA PRO A 285 0.88 4.71 -4.85
C PRO A 285 0.37 6.10 -4.42
N LEU A 286 -0.86 6.45 -4.81
CA LEU A 286 -1.42 7.78 -4.52
C LEU A 286 -1.94 7.92 -3.09
N ILE A 287 -2.47 6.83 -2.52
CA ILE A 287 -3.16 6.85 -1.21
C ILE A 287 -2.50 5.96 -0.16
N GLY A 288 -1.53 5.13 -0.54
CA GLY A 288 -0.84 4.23 0.38
C GLY A 288 -1.68 3.05 0.88
N CYS A 289 -2.90 2.84 0.38
CA CYS A 289 -3.73 1.69 0.74
C CYS A 289 -3.20 0.41 0.09
N GLY A 290 -2.88 -0.59 0.90
CA GLY A 290 -2.22 -1.82 0.44
C GLY A 290 -2.87 -3.12 0.91
N VAL A 291 -3.84 -3.07 1.84
CA VAL A 291 -4.43 -4.28 2.44
C VAL A 291 -5.07 -5.18 1.38
N ALA A 292 -5.99 -4.65 0.58
CA ALA A 292 -6.69 -5.42 -0.45
C ALA A 292 -5.73 -6.01 -1.50
N ASN A 293 -4.77 -5.20 -1.99
CA ASN A 293 -3.76 -5.68 -2.95
C ASN A 293 -2.86 -6.76 -2.35
N SER A 294 -2.49 -6.62 -1.08
CA SER A 294 -1.67 -7.62 -0.36
C SER A 294 -2.42 -8.94 -0.18
N LEU A 295 -3.71 -8.88 0.19
CA LEU A 295 -4.57 -10.06 0.33
C LEU A 295 -4.73 -10.78 -1.01
N ARG A 296 -5.07 -10.07 -2.09
CA ARG A 296 -5.15 -10.63 -3.44
C ARG A 296 -3.82 -11.26 -3.88
N ALA A 297 -2.71 -10.60 -3.59
CA ALA A 297 -1.39 -11.14 -3.93
C ALA A 297 -1.08 -12.43 -3.18
N GLY A 298 -1.39 -12.48 -1.87
CA GLY A 298 -1.25 -13.71 -1.07
C GLY A 298 -2.13 -14.84 -1.58
N GLN A 299 -3.37 -14.54 -1.97
CA GLN A 299 -4.29 -15.51 -2.58
C GLN A 299 -3.71 -16.07 -3.89
N ILE A 300 -3.32 -15.21 -4.83
CA ILE A 300 -2.76 -15.62 -6.13
C ILE A 300 -1.49 -16.46 -5.91
N LEU A 301 -0.60 -16.05 -5.00
CA LEU A 301 0.62 -16.79 -4.69
C LEU A 301 0.30 -18.20 -4.20
N GLY A 302 -0.59 -18.32 -3.22
CA GLY A 302 -1.03 -19.60 -2.68
C GLY A 302 -1.66 -20.49 -3.75
N GLU A 303 -2.61 -19.96 -4.53
CA GLU A 303 -3.28 -20.71 -5.60
C GLU A 303 -2.32 -21.24 -6.65
N LYS A 304 -1.36 -20.42 -7.13
CA LYS A 304 -0.39 -20.87 -8.14
C LYS A 304 0.50 -22.01 -7.63
N ILE A 305 0.91 -21.96 -6.36
CA ILE A 305 1.72 -22.99 -5.75
C ILE A 305 0.89 -24.27 -5.54
N VAL A 306 -0.34 -24.15 -5.03
CA VAL A 306 -1.23 -25.29 -4.80
C VAL A 306 -1.62 -25.97 -6.12
N GLU A 307 -1.95 -25.19 -7.14
CA GLU A 307 -2.30 -25.69 -8.49
C GLU A 307 -1.12 -26.44 -9.11
N ALA A 308 0.08 -25.88 -9.05
CA ALA A 308 1.28 -26.49 -9.62
C ALA A 308 1.86 -27.62 -8.75
N LYS A 309 1.56 -27.67 -7.46
CA LYS A 309 2.22 -28.49 -6.44
C LYS A 309 3.74 -28.33 -6.42
N ASP A 310 4.20 -27.11 -6.75
CA ASP A 310 5.60 -26.78 -6.96
C ASP A 310 5.90 -25.35 -6.49
N VAL A 311 7.13 -25.10 -6.05
CA VAL A 311 7.62 -23.81 -5.56
C VAL A 311 8.80 -23.28 -6.40
N SER A 312 8.97 -23.79 -7.61
CA SER A 312 10.01 -23.32 -8.53
C SER A 312 9.80 -21.87 -8.96
N VAL A 313 10.86 -21.22 -9.42
CA VAL A 313 10.79 -19.85 -9.93
C VAL A 313 9.81 -19.70 -11.09
N ASP A 314 9.57 -20.76 -11.88
CA ASP A 314 8.57 -20.74 -12.96
C ASP A 314 7.15 -20.64 -12.41
N THR A 315 6.84 -21.35 -11.32
CA THR A 315 5.56 -21.26 -10.62
C THR A 315 5.39 -19.89 -9.94
N LEU A 316 6.43 -19.42 -9.24
CA LEU A 316 6.42 -18.11 -8.60
C LEU A 316 6.30 -16.96 -9.63
N TRP A 317 6.85 -17.15 -10.83
CA TRP A 317 6.71 -16.19 -11.92
C TRP A 317 5.26 -16.05 -12.41
N LYS A 318 4.50 -17.13 -12.45
CA LYS A 318 3.06 -17.08 -12.80
C LYS A 318 2.26 -16.23 -11.81
N TYR A 319 2.60 -16.29 -10.51
CA TYR A 319 2.04 -15.38 -9.51
C TYR A 319 2.35 -13.93 -9.87
N GLN A 320 3.62 -13.59 -10.13
CA GLN A 320 4.00 -12.23 -10.47
C GLN A 320 3.30 -11.72 -11.74
N VAL A 321 3.18 -12.56 -12.78
CA VAL A 321 2.46 -12.23 -14.01
C VAL A 321 1.00 -11.90 -13.74
N GLU A 322 0.30 -12.76 -13.00
CA GLU A 322 -1.10 -12.55 -12.69
C GLU A 322 -1.33 -11.32 -11.82
N TYR A 323 -0.50 -11.10 -10.80
CA TYR A 323 -0.56 -9.90 -9.98
C TYR A 323 -0.39 -8.62 -10.82
N TYR A 324 0.60 -8.59 -11.71
CA TYR A 324 0.82 -7.44 -12.59
C TYR A 324 -0.36 -7.18 -13.52
N GLN A 325 -0.99 -8.22 -14.04
CA GLN A 325 -2.17 -8.09 -14.91
C GLN A 325 -3.41 -7.59 -14.17
N LYS A 326 -3.59 -7.97 -12.90
CA LYS A 326 -4.78 -7.62 -12.09
C LYS A 326 -4.64 -6.28 -11.36
N ALA A 327 -3.48 -6.00 -10.76
CA ALA A 327 -3.27 -4.86 -9.87
C ALA A 327 -1.98 -4.06 -10.14
N GLY A 328 -0.88 -4.71 -10.48
CA GLY A 328 0.42 -4.05 -10.54
C GLY A 328 0.56 -3.05 -11.70
N ALA A 329 0.00 -3.33 -12.87
CA ALA A 329 0.12 -2.45 -14.02
C ALA A 329 -0.61 -1.11 -13.85
N PRO A 330 -1.84 -1.04 -13.31
CA PRO A 330 -2.47 0.23 -12.93
C PRO A 330 -1.62 1.06 -11.96
N CYS A 331 -0.96 0.44 -11.00
CA CYS A 331 -0.09 1.15 -10.05
C CYS A 331 1.07 1.88 -10.73
N CYS A 332 1.56 1.42 -11.88
CA CYS A 332 2.59 2.15 -12.64
C CYS A 332 2.08 3.49 -13.17
N LEU A 333 0.83 3.53 -13.66
CA LEU A 333 0.21 4.79 -14.10
C LEU A 333 -0.03 5.73 -12.91
N ILE A 334 -0.59 5.19 -11.81
CA ILE A 334 -0.89 5.98 -10.60
C ILE A 334 0.40 6.58 -10.03
N ASP A 335 1.50 5.84 -10.03
CA ASP A 335 2.79 6.34 -9.52
C ASP A 335 3.30 7.52 -10.37
N CYS A 336 3.20 7.49 -11.69
CA CYS A 336 3.57 8.63 -12.53
C CYS A 336 2.73 9.88 -12.21
N VAL A 337 1.43 9.72 -12.01
CA VAL A 337 0.53 10.81 -11.62
C VAL A 337 0.87 11.34 -10.22
N LYS A 338 1.08 10.44 -9.25
CA LYS A 338 1.49 10.81 -7.88
C LYS A 338 2.80 11.61 -7.88
N ARG A 339 3.82 11.18 -8.62
CA ARG A 339 5.09 11.90 -8.74
C ARG A 339 4.90 13.31 -9.28
N PHE A 340 4.01 13.49 -10.24
CA PHE A 340 3.63 14.82 -10.71
C PHE A 340 2.97 15.64 -9.59
N LEU A 341 1.96 15.09 -8.90
CA LEU A 341 1.23 15.80 -7.84
C LEU A 341 2.13 16.19 -6.66
N LEU A 342 3.05 15.32 -6.25
CA LEU A 342 4.02 15.62 -5.18
C LEU A 342 4.99 16.75 -5.55
N ASN A 343 5.27 16.96 -6.83
CA ASN A 343 6.19 18.00 -7.33
C ASN A 343 5.48 19.24 -7.89
N ALA A 344 4.17 19.16 -8.14
CA ALA A 344 3.36 20.31 -8.54
C ALA A 344 3.46 21.44 -7.50
N ASP A 345 3.47 22.70 -7.93
CA ASP A 345 3.42 23.81 -6.99
C ASP A 345 2.02 24.01 -6.39
N ASN A 346 1.90 24.87 -5.39
CA ASN A 346 0.63 25.08 -4.69
C ASN A 346 -0.44 25.69 -5.59
N GLU A 347 -0.09 26.57 -6.52
CA GLU A 347 -1.02 27.18 -7.47
C GLU A 347 -1.51 26.17 -8.51
N GLU A 348 -0.63 25.29 -8.96
CA GLU A 348 -0.99 24.17 -9.84
C GLU A 348 -1.99 23.22 -9.19
N LEU A 349 -1.77 22.85 -7.93
CA LEU A 349 -2.70 22.00 -7.17
C LEU A 349 -4.03 22.71 -6.91
N LYS A 350 -3.97 23.95 -6.43
CA LYS A 350 -5.17 24.78 -6.23
C LYS A 350 -6.03 24.82 -7.49
N TYR A 351 -5.41 25.10 -8.65
CA TYR A 351 -6.13 25.16 -9.92
C TYR A 351 -6.74 23.81 -10.32
N LEU A 352 -6.04 22.69 -10.11
CA LEU A 352 -6.59 21.35 -10.37
C LEU A 352 -7.90 21.11 -9.61
N PHE A 353 -7.96 21.58 -8.38
CA PHE A 353 -9.14 21.46 -7.51
C PHE A 353 -10.26 22.42 -7.89
N GLU A 354 -9.93 23.65 -8.27
CA GLU A 354 -10.93 24.70 -8.56
C GLU A 354 -11.52 24.62 -9.96
N SER A 355 -10.83 23.98 -10.91
CA SER A 355 -11.19 23.97 -12.33
C SER A 355 -12.06 22.81 -12.80
N ASP A 356 -12.47 21.89 -11.89
CA ASP A 356 -13.19 20.66 -12.22
C ASP A 356 -12.50 19.80 -13.31
N ILE A 357 -11.15 19.85 -13.37
CA ILE A 357 -10.35 18.98 -14.24
C ILE A 357 -10.45 17.53 -13.78
N ILE A 358 -10.48 17.32 -12.45
CA ILE A 358 -10.70 16.00 -11.82
C ILE A 358 -12.13 16.02 -11.27
N SER A 359 -12.98 15.13 -11.75
CA SER A 359 -14.31 14.94 -11.18
C SER A 359 -14.25 14.00 -9.95
N ASN A 360 -15.25 14.07 -9.07
CA ASN A 360 -15.36 13.19 -7.92
C ASN A 360 -15.39 11.71 -8.33
N GLU A 361 -16.06 11.37 -9.45
CA GLU A 361 -16.09 10.02 -10.01
C GLU A 361 -14.70 9.54 -10.44
N GLU A 362 -13.93 10.40 -11.09
CA GLU A 362 -12.57 10.05 -11.52
C GLU A 362 -11.62 9.94 -10.34
N LEU A 363 -11.74 10.82 -9.35
CA LEU A 363 -10.97 10.74 -8.12
C LEU A 363 -11.27 9.41 -7.40
N SER A 364 -12.55 9.05 -7.24
CA SER A 364 -12.96 7.76 -6.67
C SER A 364 -12.35 6.58 -7.43
N ASN A 365 -12.42 6.60 -8.76
CA ASN A 365 -11.84 5.54 -9.58
C ASN A 365 -10.31 5.44 -9.44
N ILE A 366 -9.62 6.58 -9.38
CA ILE A 366 -8.17 6.63 -9.18
C ILE A 366 -7.80 6.07 -7.80
N LEU A 367 -8.53 6.45 -6.76
CA LEU A 367 -8.30 5.99 -5.39
C LEU A 367 -8.51 4.49 -5.24
N ASN A 368 -9.46 3.92 -5.97
CA ASN A 368 -9.74 2.48 -5.97
C ASN A 368 -8.91 1.69 -7.01
N GLY A 369 -7.90 2.31 -7.63
CA GLY A 369 -7.10 1.65 -8.66
C GLY A 369 -7.86 1.30 -9.94
N ARG A 370 -9.09 1.83 -10.08
CA ARG A 370 -9.96 1.59 -11.25
C ARG A 370 -9.76 2.70 -12.27
N PHE A 371 -9.24 2.36 -13.45
CA PHE A 371 -9.15 3.30 -14.56
C PHE A 371 -10.30 3.10 -15.53
N SER A 372 -11.19 4.10 -15.63
CA SER A 372 -12.09 4.20 -16.77
C SER A 372 -11.40 4.97 -17.90
N LEU A 373 -11.47 4.46 -19.11
CA LEU A 373 -11.06 5.20 -20.31
C LEU A 373 -11.91 6.47 -20.41
N ILE A 374 -11.28 7.63 -20.24
CA ILE A 374 -11.95 8.93 -20.39
C ILE A 374 -12.44 9.02 -21.83
N SER A 375 -13.73 9.34 -22.02
CA SER A 375 -14.25 9.56 -23.36
C SER A 375 -13.52 10.70 -24.06
N ALA A 376 -13.36 10.62 -25.38
CA ALA A 376 -12.62 11.64 -26.16
C ALA A 376 -13.19 13.06 -25.96
N THR A 377 -14.51 13.19 -25.75
CA THR A 377 -15.15 14.47 -25.47
C THR A 377 -14.79 15.03 -24.10
N LYS A 378 -14.79 14.21 -23.05
CA LYS A 378 -14.34 14.59 -21.71
C LYS A 378 -12.85 14.97 -21.72
N LEU A 379 -12.02 14.27 -22.48
CA LEU A 379 -10.61 14.58 -22.63
C LEU A 379 -10.39 15.94 -23.30
N ILE A 380 -11.10 16.27 -24.37
CA ILE A 380 -11.02 17.58 -25.06
C ILE A 380 -11.42 18.73 -24.13
N ASP A 381 -12.45 18.53 -23.32
CA ASP A 381 -12.90 19.56 -22.35
C ASP A 381 -11.87 19.79 -21.23
N LYS A 382 -11.26 18.70 -20.75
CA LYS A 382 -10.17 18.78 -19.76
C LYS A 382 -8.93 19.48 -20.35
N ILE A 383 -8.60 19.20 -21.59
CA ILE A 383 -7.52 19.86 -22.32
C ILE A 383 -7.78 21.37 -22.41
N LYS A 384 -9.01 21.80 -22.74
CA LYS A 384 -9.38 23.22 -22.79
C LYS A 384 -9.30 23.90 -21.43
N LYS A 385 -9.74 23.24 -20.36
CA LYS A 385 -9.64 23.76 -18.99
C LYS A 385 -8.18 23.88 -18.54
N ALA A 386 -7.38 22.85 -18.76
CA ALA A 386 -5.97 22.82 -18.36
C ALA A 386 -5.08 23.81 -19.13
N HIS A 387 -5.50 24.29 -20.29
CA HIS A 387 -4.72 25.23 -21.12
C HIS A 387 -4.57 26.63 -20.52
N LYS A 388 -5.32 26.95 -19.45
CA LYS A 388 -5.25 28.24 -18.78
C LYS A 388 -4.00 28.43 -17.92
N ILE A 389 -3.34 27.36 -17.46
CA ILE A 389 -2.06 27.43 -16.76
C ILE A 389 -0.97 26.75 -17.61
N LYS A 390 -0.06 27.59 -18.11
CA LYS A 390 1.13 27.17 -18.89
C LYS A 390 2.08 26.37 -17.99
N GLY A 391 2.11 25.08 -18.09
CA GLY A 391 2.97 24.22 -17.26
C GLY A 391 2.19 23.03 -16.70
N LEU A 392 1.10 23.27 -15.99
CA LEU A 392 0.24 22.26 -15.41
C LEU A 392 -0.28 21.26 -16.46
N PHE A 393 -0.78 21.77 -17.58
CA PHE A 393 -1.27 20.90 -18.65
C PHE A 393 -0.15 20.03 -19.22
N GLY A 394 1.00 20.63 -19.53
CA GLY A 394 2.15 19.90 -20.07
C GLY A 394 2.68 18.84 -19.10
N GLY A 395 2.76 19.20 -17.81
CA GLY A 395 3.23 18.30 -16.75
C GLY A 395 2.28 17.13 -16.49
N LEU A 396 1.01 17.41 -16.23
CA LEU A 396 -0.01 16.38 -15.98
C LEU A 396 -0.23 15.47 -17.20
N PHE A 397 -0.30 16.05 -18.40
CA PHE A 397 -0.44 15.31 -19.65
C PHE A 397 0.78 14.40 -19.90
N LYS A 398 1.99 14.92 -19.69
CA LYS A 398 3.22 14.15 -19.78
C LYS A 398 3.25 13.00 -18.76
N ALA A 399 2.88 13.27 -17.51
CA ALA A 399 2.78 12.25 -16.46
C ALA A 399 1.78 11.15 -16.82
N ALA A 400 0.61 11.54 -17.34
CA ALA A 400 -0.40 10.58 -17.80
C ALA A 400 0.07 9.73 -18.98
N LEU A 401 0.72 10.35 -19.99
CA LEU A 401 1.29 9.61 -21.15
C LEU A 401 2.41 8.66 -20.72
N ASN A 402 3.31 9.13 -19.86
CA ASN A 402 4.39 8.28 -19.33
C ASN A 402 3.78 7.11 -18.52
N GLY A 403 2.78 7.39 -17.70
CA GLY A 403 2.07 6.38 -16.93
C GLY A 403 1.35 5.35 -17.80
N LEU A 404 0.65 5.78 -18.86
CA LEU A 404 0.03 4.87 -19.83
C LEU A 404 1.08 4.00 -20.55
N ASN A 405 2.22 4.57 -20.93
CA ASN A 405 3.32 3.81 -21.50
C ASN A 405 3.89 2.80 -20.51
N ALA A 406 4.13 3.21 -19.27
CA ALA A 406 4.60 2.33 -18.20
C ALA A 406 3.60 1.19 -17.92
N MET A 407 2.31 1.50 -17.82
CA MET A 407 1.25 0.50 -17.67
C MET A 407 1.21 -0.49 -18.82
N ARG A 408 1.34 -0.02 -20.08
CA ARG A 408 1.42 -0.89 -21.28
C ARG A 408 2.62 -1.83 -21.22
N ILE A 409 3.79 -1.33 -20.79
CA ILE A 409 4.99 -2.15 -20.60
C ILE A 409 4.75 -3.15 -19.47
N ALA A 410 4.16 -2.74 -18.37
CA ALA A 410 3.84 -3.59 -17.24
C ALA A 410 2.93 -4.77 -17.62
N VAL A 411 1.87 -4.51 -18.39
CA VAL A 411 0.97 -5.57 -18.93
C VAL A 411 1.70 -6.52 -19.89
N SER A 412 2.74 -6.04 -20.59
CA SER A 412 3.54 -6.86 -21.50
C SER A 412 4.57 -7.77 -20.82
N ILE A 413 4.42 -7.99 -19.52
CA ILE A 413 5.26 -8.92 -18.72
C ILE A 413 5.38 -10.29 -19.42
N PRO A 414 6.58 -10.88 -19.56
CA PRO A 414 6.74 -12.21 -20.13
C PRO A 414 5.89 -13.25 -19.39
N LYS A 415 5.06 -13.99 -20.11
CA LYS A 415 4.16 -14.98 -19.51
C LYS A 415 4.91 -16.15 -18.87
N GLU A 416 6.06 -16.53 -19.43
CA GLU A 416 6.93 -17.59 -18.95
C GLU A 416 8.22 -17.00 -18.40
N TYR A 417 8.75 -17.62 -17.35
CA TYR A 417 10.02 -17.21 -16.79
C TYR A 417 11.16 -17.48 -17.78
N ASN A 418 11.81 -16.43 -18.22
CA ASN A 418 13.04 -16.48 -18.96
C ASN A 418 13.94 -15.35 -18.47
N PRO A 419 15.09 -15.65 -17.86
CA PRO A 419 15.93 -14.64 -17.21
C PRO A 419 16.32 -13.47 -18.13
N ILE A 420 16.52 -13.73 -19.42
CA ILE A 420 16.90 -12.70 -20.40
C ILE A 420 15.69 -11.79 -20.71
N LYS A 421 14.54 -12.40 -21.04
CA LYS A 421 13.31 -11.64 -21.33
C LYS A 421 12.83 -10.85 -20.11
N VAL A 422 12.92 -11.44 -18.93
CA VAL A 422 12.58 -10.79 -17.66
C VAL A 422 13.45 -9.56 -17.43
N ARG A 423 14.77 -9.67 -17.54
CA ARG A 423 15.69 -8.52 -17.40
C ARG A 423 15.40 -7.41 -18.42
N GLN A 424 15.12 -7.79 -19.67
CA GLN A 424 14.79 -6.82 -20.72
C GLN A 424 13.47 -6.08 -20.43
N TRP A 425 12.46 -6.80 -19.98
CA TRP A 425 11.18 -6.23 -19.59
C TRP A 425 11.33 -5.33 -18.36
N GLN A 426 12.02 -5.80 -17.32
CA GLN A 426 12.33 -5.07 -16.11
C GLN A 426 13.04 -3.73 -16.43
N ALA A 427 14.10 -3.77 -17.21
CA ALA A 427 14.82 -2.56 -17.61
C ALA A 427 13.95 -1.56 -18.39
N LYS A 428 13.04 -2.06 -19.26
CA LYS A 428 12.08 -1.19 -19.98
C LYS A 428 11.09 -0.54 -19.03
N LEU A 429 10.54 -1.30 -18.07
CA LEU A 429 9.61 -0.78 -17.08
C LEU A 429 10.28 0.25 -16.19
N GLU A 430 11.43 -0.06 -15.60
CA GLU A 430 12.17 0.84 -14.73
C GLU A 430 12.60 2.14 -15.43
N ASN A 431 12.94 2.06 -16.72
CA ASN A 431 13.25 3.26 -17.52
C ASN A 431 11.98 4.10 -17.81
N ALA A 432 10.83 3.47 -17.99
CA ALA A 432 9.57 4.19 -18.19
C ALA A 432 9.04 4.85 -16.92
N MET A 433 9.50 4.38 -15.76
CA MET A 433 9.13 4.89 -14.42
C MET A 433 10.07 5.99 -13.90
N LYS A 434 11.16 6.31 -14.58
CA LYS A 434 12.06 7.45 -14.31
C LYS A 434 11.49 8.75 -14.86
#